data_1bea32ba2f6135eec6cf0bfbe412f38c
#
_entry.id   1bea32ba2f6135eec6cf0bfbe412f38c
#
_cell.length_a   1.000
_cell.length_b   1.000
_cell.length_c   1.000
_cell.angle_alpha   90.00
_cell.angle_beta   90.00
_cell.angle_gamma   90.00
#
_symmetry.space_group_name_H-M   'P 1'
#
loop_
_entity.id
_entity.type
_entity.pdbx_description
1 polymer ?
#
loop_
_entity_poly.entity_id
_entity_poly.type
_entity_poly.pdbx_seq_one_letter_code
_entity_poly.pdbx_strand_id
1 'polypeptide(L)'
;MTEREYESDLALRDKLVSGVEKLADNVASTYGPRGRNVIIHPKGKNPIVTKDGVTVAEAVQFSDPFENVAAQIIKQAAAKTATDAGDGTTTATVLARSIYTAAQKYIAAGASPVEIKRGIDKTVEAVVDQLKDISTPIKSAEDIEHIATISANGDEVIGKLIAKAVDLAGKDGAIQIEEARSVETSLDVVEGFRFDSGFLSPKFIT
;
A
#
# COMPACT_ATOMS: atom_id res chain seq x y z
N MET A 1 15.38 17.08 -27.75
CA MET A 1 16.43 16.33 -27.01
C MET A 1 16.00 16.29 -25.56
N THR A 2 15.75 15.10 -25.02
CA THR A 2 15.49 14.96 -23.59
C THR A 2 16.80 15.20 -22.86
N GLU A 3 16.87 16.27 -22.08
CA GLU A 3 18.01 16.58 -21.21
C GLU A 3 18.18 15.41 -20.25
N ARG A 4 19.38 14.84 -20.19
CA ARG A 4 19.71 13.75 -19.26
C ARG A 4 20.38 14.37 -18.06
N GLU A 5 19.74 14.27 -16.92
CA GLU A 5 20.33 14.67 -15.66
C GLU A 5 21.23 13.55 -15.12
N TYR A 6 22.34 13.93 -14.50
CA TYR A 6 23.32 13.02 -13.91
C TYR A 6 23.71 13.51 -12.53
N GLU A 7 23.73 12.59 -11.58
CA GLU A 7 24.22 12.83 -10.22
C GLU A 7 24.97 11.58 -9.74
N SER A 8 25.96 11.72 -8.86
CA SER A 8 26.77 10.61 -8.37
C SER A 8 27.22 10.82 -6.92
N ASP A 9 27.81 9.76 -6.36
CA ASP A 9 28.48 9.75 -5.07
C ASP A 9 27.60 10.19 -3.90
N LEU A 10 28.15 11.02 -3.03
CA LEU A 10 27.49 11.49 -1.80
C LEU A 10 26.26 12.34 -2.09
N ALA A 11 26.30 13.19 -3.10
CA ALA A 11 25.17 14.05 -3.46
C ALA A 11 23.96 13.22 -3.91
N LEU A 12 24.18 12.22 -4.75
CA LEU A 12 23.13 11.27 -5.14
C LEU A 12 22.57 10.53 -3.92
N ARG A 13 23.45 10.01 -3.06
CA ARG A 13 23.04 9.30 -1.85
C ARG A 13 22.13 10.14 -0.96
N ASP A 14 22.53 11.38 -0.71
CA ASP A 14 21.77 12.28 0.17
C ASP A 14 20.41 12.62 -0.41
N LYS A 15 20.29 12.81 -1.72
CA LYS A 15 19.00 12.97 -2.42
C LYS A 15 18.11 11.72 -2.33
N LEU A 16 18.69 10.54 -2.52
CA LEU A 16 17.94 9.28 -2.39
C LEU A 16 17.43 9.08 -0.97
N VAL A 17 18.25 9.33 0.06
CA VAL A 17 17.82 9.27 1.46
C VAL A 17 16.70 10.27 1.73
N SER A 18 16.87 11.52 1.29
CA SER A 18 15.86 12.57 1.43
C SER A 18 14.53 12.19 0.81
N GLY A 19 14.54 11.63 -0.41
CA GLY A 19 13.33 11.19 -1.10
C GLY A 19 12.59 10.06 -0.36
N VAL A 20 13.35 9.08 0.15
CA VAL A 20 12.79 7.98 0.96
C VAL A 20 12.18 8.51 2.26
N GLU A 21 12.89 9.37 2.99
CA GLU A 21 12.42 9.92 4.25
C GLU A 21 11.17 10.79 4.06
N LYS A 22 11.19 11.71 3.13
CA LYS A 22 10.05 12.59 2.83
C LYS A 22 8.79 11.80 2.44
N LEU A 23 8.92 10.77 1.59
CA LEU A 23 7.80 9.92 1.24
C LEU A 23 7.26 9.17 2.46
N ALA A 24 8.17 8.51 3.19
CA ALA A 24 7.77 7.68 4.33
C ALA A 24 7.17 8.50 5.46
N ASP A 25 7.63 9.72 5.71
CA ASP A 25 7.06 10.61 6.73
C ASP A 25 5.62 11.03 6.38
N ASN A 26 5.36 11.33 5.10
CA ASN A 26 4.00 11.63 4.64
C ASN A 26 3.07 10.43 4.85
N VAL A 27 3.50 9.24 4.43
CA VAL A 27 2.71 8.00 4.57
C VAL A 27 2.56 7.61 6.05
N ALA A 28 3.63 7.68 6.85
CA ALA A 28 3.61 7.35 8.28
C ALA A 28 2.69 8.25 9.10
N SER A 29 2.35 9.46 8.61
CA SER A 29 1.39 10.34 9.27
C SER A 29 -0.02 9.73 9.40
N THR A 30 -0.35 8.76 8.55
CA THR A 30 -1.63 8.02 8.56
C THR A 30 -1.58 6.75 9.44
N TYR A 31 -0.43 6.38 10.00
CA TYR A 31 -0.18 5.09 10.60
C TYR A 31 -0.77 4.93 12.01
N GLY A 32 -1.43 3.80 12.22
CA GLY A 32 -1.86 3.33 13.53
C GLY A 32 -3.02 4.11 14.15
N PRO A 33 -3.30 3.91 15.45
CA PRO A 33 -4.47 4.50 16.15
C PRO A 33 -4.45 6.02 16.21
N ARG A 34 -3.27 6.62 16.10
CA ARG A 34 -3.07 8.08 16.08
C ARG A 34 -2.88 8.64 14.67
N GLY A 35 -3.07 7.81 13.66
CA GLY A 35 -3.00 8.21 12.26
C GLY A 35 -3.96 9.36 11.96
N ARG A 36 -3.48 10.32 11.16
CA ARG A 36 -4.22 11.52 10.77
C ARG A 36 -4.68 11.43 9.33
N ASN A 37 -5.73 12.17 9.01
CA ASN A 37 -6.10 12.38 7.63
C ASN A 37 -5.05 13.25 6.93
N VAL A 38 -4.75 12.92 5.69
CA VAL A 38 -3.93 13.72 4.77
C VAL A 38 -4.85 14.35 3.75
N ILE A 39 -4.62 15.62 3.44
CA ILE A 39 -5.34 16.33 2.38
C ILE A 39 -4.43 16.37 1.16
N ILE A 40 -4.88 15.75 0.08
CA ILE A 40 -4.22 15.77 -1.21
C ILE A 40 -4.95 16.76 -2.09
N HIS A 41 -4.24 17.74 -2.66
CA HIS A 41 -4.82 18.71 -3.58
C HIS A 41 -4.20 18.61 -4.98
N PRO A 42 -4.75 17.76 -5.86
CA PRO A 42 -4.29 17.67 -7.23
C PRO A 42 -4.62 18.95 -8.00
N LYS A 43 -3.72 19.44 -8.86
CA LYS A 43 -3.98 20.61 -9.69
C LYS A 43 -5.23 20.40 -10.56
N GLY A 44 -6.20 21.31 -10.44
CA GLY A 44 -7.42 21.29 -11.27
C GLY A 44 -8.45 20.23 -10.89
N LYS A 45 -8.31 19.58 -9.73
CA LYS A 45 -9.28 18.61 -9.18
C LYS A 45 -9.66 18.98 -7.75
N ASN A 46 -10.76 18.41 -7.28
CA ASN A 46 -11.18 18.57 -5.89
C ASN A 46 -10.14 17.94 -4.94
N PRO A 47 -9.94 18.52 -3.74
CA PRO A 47 -9.09 17.94 -2.72
C PRO A 47 -9.64 16.59 -2.25
N ILE A 48 -8.73 15.65 -2.00
CA ILE A 48 -9.02 14.31 -1.47
C ILE A 48 -8.56 14.28 -0.03
N VAL A 49 -9.43 13.85 0.88
CA VAL A 49 -9.09 13.61 2.29
C VAL A 49 -9.02 12.12 2.51
N THR A 50 -7.87 11.62 2.92
CA THR A 50 -7.66 10.18 3.08
C THR A 50 -6.78 9.85 4.28
N LYS A 51 -6.95 8.63 4.82
CA LYS A 51 -6.02 7.98 5.75
C LYS A 51 -5.27 6.82 5.09
N ASP A 52 -5.61 6.49 3.85
CA ASP A 52 -5.01 5.38 3.14
C ASP A 52 -3.57 5.70 2.73
N GLY A 53 -2.64 4.86 3.19
CA GLY A 53 -1.22 5.03 2.93
C GLY A 53 -0.82 4.89 1.45
N VAL A 54 -1.53 4.05 0.68
CA VAL A 54 -1.28 3.90 -0.77
C VAL A 54 -1.66 5.16 -1.50
N THR A 55 -2.86 5.68 -1.28
CA THR A 55 -3.35 6.91 -1.87
C THR A 55 -2.42 8.09 -1.57
N VAL A 56 -1.93 8.17 -0.32
CA VAL A 56 -0.95 9.20 0.07
C VAL A 56 0.37 8.98 -0.67
N ALA A 57 0.89 7.76 -0.71
CA ALA A 57 2.13 7.44 -1.39
C ALA A 57 2.07 7.79 -2.88
N GLU A 58 1.00 7.40 -3.56
CA GLU A 58 0.81 7.67 -5.00
C GLU A 58 0.77 9.16 -5.32
N ALA A 59 0.18 9.95 -4.44
CA ALA A 59 0.05 11.41 -4.62
C ALA A 59 1.36 12.17 -4.41
N VAL A 60 2.31 11.61 -3.66
CA VAL A 60 3.60 12.28 -3.39
C VAL A 60 4.45 12.32 -4.66
N GLN A 61 4.88 13.51 -5.03
CA GLN A 61 5.79 13.74 -6.14
C GLN A 61 6.76 14.87 -5.77
N PHE A 62 8.04 14.68 -6.03
CA PHE A 62 9.08 15.64 -5.73
C PHE A 62 9.58 16.34 -7.00
N SER A 63 9.99 17.59 -6.85
CA SER A 63 10.56 18.38 -7.96
C SER A 63 11.98 17.93 -8.32
N ASP A 64 12.77 17.50 -7.34
CA ASP A 64 14.09 16.93 -7.62
C ASP A 64 13.91 15.52 -8.20
N PRO A 65 14.48 15.23 -9.40
CA PRO A 65 14.28 13.97 -10.08
C PRO A 65 14.86 12.78 -9.33
N PHE A 66 15.98 12.96 -8.61
CA PHE A 66 16.62 11.86 -7.87
C PHE A 66 15.88 11.55 -6.56
N GLU A 67 15.39 12.58 -5.85
CA GLU A 67 14.47 12.36 -4.72
C GLU A 67 13.20 11.62 -5.19
N ASN A 68 12.68 12.01 -6.36
CA ASN A 68 11.49 11.38 -6.92
C ASN A 68 11.73 9.92 -7.35
N VAL A 69 12.90 9.59 -7.90
CA VAL A 69 13.28 8.19 -8.20
C VAL A 69 13.30 7.35 -6.93
N ALA A 70 13.89 7.85 -5.83
CA ALA A 70 13.90 7.14 -4.56
C ALA A 70 12.48 6.90 -4.02
N ALA A 71 11.62 7.91 -4.09
CA ALA A 71 10.21 7.78 -3.73
C ALA A 71 9.50 6.72 -4.58
N GLN A 72 9.71 6.69 -5.90
CA GLN A 72 9.11 5.72 -6.80
C GLN A 72 9.51 4.27 -6.45
N ILE A 73 10.74 4.04 -6.02
CA ILE A 73 11.19 2.70 -5.59
C ILE A 73 10.42 2.25 -4.33
N ILE A 74 10.27 3.14 -3.35
CA ILE A 74 9.51 2.81 -2.12
C ILE A 74 8.01 2.63 -2.41
N LYS A 75 7.44 3.44 -3.32
CA LYS A 75 6.05 3.26 -3.77
C LYS A 75 5.78 1.88 -4.35
N GLN A 76 6.75 1.29 -5.08
CA GLN A 76 6.60 -0.06 -5.61
C GLN A 76 6.41 -1.10 -4.50
N ALA A 77 7.09 -0.95 -3.35
CA ALA A 77 6.91 -1.85 -2.21
C ALA A 77 5.49 -1.73 -1.64
N ALA A 78 4.98 -0.51 -1.49
CA ALA A 78 3.61 -0.26 -1.03
C ALA A 78 2.57 -0.83 -2.02
N ALA A 79 2.71 -0.54 -3.31
CA ALA A 79 1.82 -1.03 -4.36
C ALA A 79 1.81 -2.56 -4.45
N LYS A 80 2.99 -3.20 -4.35
CA LYS A 80 3.08 -4.66 -4.31
C LYS A 80 2.36 -5.24 -3.09
N THR A 81 2.53 -4.64 -1.92
CA THR A 81 1.82 -5.07 -0.70
C THR A 81 0.30 -4.92 -0.86
N ALA A 82 -0.17 -3.83 -1.47
CA ALA A 82 -1.60 -3.64 -1.77
C ALA A 82 -2.14 -4.75 -2.68
N THR A 83 -1.39 -5.11 -3.73
CA THR A 83 -1.81 -6.14 -4.68
C THR A 83 -1.77 -7.54 -4.08
N ASP A 84 -0.73 -7.86 -3.32
CA ASP A 84 -0.49 -9.23 -2.83
C ASP A 84 -1.29 -9.53 -1.55
N ALA A 85 -1.50 -8.54 -0.68
CA ALA A 85 -2.11 -8.72 0.65
C ALA A 85 -3.36 -7.86 0.90
N GLY A 86 -3.60 -6.82 0.12
CA GLY A 86 -4.74 -5.91 0.28
C GLY A 86 -4.63 -4.94 1.46
N ASP A 87 -3.65 -5.11 2.35
CA ASP A 87 -3.43 -4.28 3.54
C ASP A 87 -1.94 -4.23 3.91
N GLY A 88 -1.57 -3.36 4.87
CA GLY A 88 -0.20 -3.23 5.37
C GLY A 88 0.73 -2.34 4.55
N THR A 89 0.21 -1.56 3.63
CA THR A 89 0.97 -0.68 2.73
C THR A 89 1.78 0.39 3.46
N THR A 90 1.19 1.01 4.48
CA THR A 90 1.87 1.96 5.36
C THR A 90 3.00 1.29 6.14
N THR A 91 2.76 0.08 6.67
CA THR A 91 3.78 -0.72 7.37
C THR A 91 4.94 -1.06 6.44
N ALA A 92 4.66 -1.50 5.21
CA ALA A 92 5.69 -1.80 4.21
C ALA A 92 6.55 -0.58 3.90
N THR A 93 5.94 0.60 3.74
CA THR A 93 6.65 1.87 3.49
C THR A 93 7.57 2.24 4.65
N VAL A 94 7.08 2.15 5.89
CA VAL A 94 7.86 2.47 7.10
C VAL A 94 9.00 1.48 7.30
N LEU A 95 8.78 0.19 7.07
CA LEU A 95 9.82 -0.83 7.11
C LEU A 95 10.88 -0.61 6.05
N ALA A 96 10.47 -0.34 4.80
CA ALA A 96 11.41 -0.06 3.71
C ALA A 96 12.32 1.13 4.03
N ARG A 97 11.76 2.23 4.54
CA ARG A 97 12.55 3.37 5.04
C ARG A 97 13.53 2.96 6.13
N SER A 98 13.05 2.22 7.14
CA SER A 98 13.86 1.85 8.31
C SER A 98 15.04 0.97 7.91
N ILE A 99 14.81 -0.01 7.04
CA ILE A 99 15.83 -0.91 6.51
C ILE A 99 16.84 -0.11 5.68
N TYR A 100 16.36 0.75 4.78
CA TYR A 100 17.20 1.56 3.91
C TYR A 100 18.09 2.51 4.72
N THR A 101 17.50 3.26 5.65
CA THR A 101 18.23 4.23 6.49
C THR A 101 19.24 3.54 7.41
N ALA A 102 18.89 2.36 7.96
CA ALA A 102 19.84 1.58 8.74
C ALA A 102 21.03 1.08 7.88
N ALA A 103 20.76 0.59 6.67
CA ALA A 103 21.80 0.12 5.75
C ALA A 103 22.77 1.24 5.37
N GLN A 104 22.30 2.47 5.18
CA GLN A 104 23.13 3.62 4.83
C GLN A 104 24.24 3.91 5.87
N LYS A 105 23.98 3.66 7.15
CA LYS A 105 24.96 3.84 8.22
C LYS A 105 26.15 2.89 8.06
N TYR A 106 25.88 1.63 7.70
CA TYR A 106 26.91 0.62 7.47
C TYR A 106 27.70 0.89 6.17
N ILE A 107 27.01 1.32 5.11
CA ILE A 107 27.65 1.69 3.86
C ILE A 107 28.59 2.88 4.07
N ALA A 108 28.14 3.90 4.81
CA ALA A 108 28.97 5.04 5.16
C ALA A 108 30.19 4.66 6.02
N ALA A 109 30.10 3.59 6.81
CA ALA A 109 31.20 3.02 7.58
C ALA A 109 32.11 2.09 6.74
N GLY A 110 31.88 1.95 5.44
CA GLY A 110 32.72 1.18 4.52
C GLY A 110 32.27 -0.28 4.29
N ALA A 111 31.08 -0.67 4.77
CA ALA A 111 30.56 -2.00 4.51
C ALA A 111 30.12 -2.14 3.04
N SER A 112 30.32 -3.32 2.46
CA SER A 112 29.90 -3.63 1.10
C SER A 112 28.38 -3.65 0.98
N PRO A 113 27.77 -2.88 0.06
CA PRO A 113 26.33 -2.93 -0.19
C PRO A 113 25.83 -4.32 -0.58
N VAL A 114 26.66 -5.11 -1.27
CA VAL A 114 26.33 -6.49 -1.67
C VAL A 114 26.22 -7.41 -0.45
N GLU A 115 27.13 -7.29 0.50
CA GLU A 115 27.09 -8.08 1.74
C GLU A 115 25.91 -7.66 2.64
N ILE A 116 25.61 -6.37 2.70
CA ILE A 116 24.43 -5.87 3.43
C ILE A 116 23.16 -6.45 2.80
N LYS A 117 23.03 -6.43 1.45
CA LYS A 117 21.89 -7.04 0.77
C LYS A 117 21.75 -8.52 1.10
N ARG A 118 22.83 -9.29 1.05
CA ARG A 118 22.81 -10.72 1.43
C ARG A 118 22.35 -10.93 2.88
N GLY A 119 22.78 -10.06 3.79
CA GLY A 119 22.34 -10.08 5.18
C GLY A 119 20.86 -9.79 5.33
N ILE A 120 20.33 -8.80 4.60
CA ILE A 120 18.91 -8.46 4.56
C ILE A 120 18.10 -9.66 4.03
N ASP A 121 18.51 -10.26 2.91
CA ASP A 121 17.82 -11.41 2.31
C ASP A 121 17.67 -12.57 3.32
N LYS A 122 18.76 -12.97 3.98
CA LYS A 122 18.72 -14.00 5.02
C LYS A 122 17.85 -13.65 6.21
N THR A 123 17.89 -12.39 6.63
CA THR A 123 17.07 -11.93 7.75
C THR A 123 15.59 -11.97 7.38
N VAL A 124 15.23 -11.56 6.16
CA VAL A 124 13.84 -11.62 5.66
C VAL A 124 13.33 -13.06 5.67
N GLU A 125 14.11 -14.04 5.15
CA GLU A 125 13.73 -15.45 5.19
C GLU A 125 13.44 -15.92 6.62
N ALA A 126 14.33 -15.65 7.57
CA ALA A 126 14.16 -16.04 8.96
C ALA A 126 12.95 -15.38 9.64
N VAL A 127 12.72 -14.08 9.35
CA VAL A 127 11.56 -13.34 9.88
C VAL A 127 10.25 -13.88 9.29
N VAL A 128 10.21 -14.18 8.00
CA VAL A 128 9.03 -14.74 7.35
C VAL A 128 8.67 -16.11 7.93
N ASP A 129 9.65 -16.96 8.21
CA ASP A 129 9.39 -18.26 8.81
C ASP A 129 8.88 -18.11 10.25
N GLN A 130 9.45 -17.22 11.05
CA GLN A 130 8.92 -16.91 12.37
C GLN A 130 7.50 -16.33 12.33
N LEU A 131 7.19 -15.48 11.35
CA LEU A 131 5.83 -14.95 11.17
C LEU A 131 4.82 -16.06 10.86
N LYS A 132 5.20 -17.06 10.06
CA LYS A 132 4.34 -18.23 9.80
C LYS A 132 4.05 -19.00 11.08
N ASP A 133 5.08 -19.19 11.94
CA ASP A 133 4.95 -19.94 13.18
C ASP A 133 4.03 -19.25 14.20
N ILE A 134 4.07 -17.93 14.27
CA ILE A 134 3.24 -17.15 15.20
C ILE A 134 1.87 -16.75 14.62
N SER A 135 1.65 -16.93 13.31
CA SER A 135 0.39 -16.59 12.69
C SER A 135 -0.74 -17.50 13.14
N THR A 136 -1.90 -16.92 13.36
CA THR A 136 -3.12 -17.68 13.70
C THR A 136 -4.00 -17.78 12.47
N PRO A 137 -4.31 -18.98 11.97
CA PRO A 137 -5.19 -19.14 10.82
C PRO A 137 -6.62 -18.76 11.17
N ILE A 138 -7.31 -18.13 10.22
CA ILE A 138 -8.74 -17.81 10.30
C ILE A 138 -9.54 -19.12 10.35
N LYS A 139 -10.44 -19.25 11.33
CA LYS A 139 -11.25 -20.46 11.55
C LYS A 139 -12.75 -20.19 11.58
N SER A 140 -13.17 -18.98 11.83
CA SER A 140 -14.56 -18.61 12.05
C SER A 140 -14.98 -17.38 11.26
N ALA A 141 -16.30 -17.20 11.08
CA ALA A 141 -16.86 -15.96 10.53
C ALA A 141 -16.59 -14.76 11.43
N GLU A 142 -16.46 -14.97 12.75
CA GLU A 142 -16.13 -13.93 13.72
C GLU A 142 -14.69 -13.41 13.51
N ASP A 143 -13.74 -14.30 13.19
CA ASP A 143 -12.36 -13.88 12.84
C ASP A 143 -12.36 -13.00 11.60
N ILE A 144 -13.19 -13.33 10.59
CA ILE A 144 -13.34 -12.53 9.37
C ILE A 144 -13.96 -11.16 9.69
N GLU A 145 -15.00 -11.13 10.52
CA GLU A 145 -15.62 -9.89 10.97
C GLU A 145 -14.62 -8.96 11.68
N HIS A 146 -13.81 -9.52 12.59
CA HIS A 146 -12.79 -8.76 13.29
C HIS A 146 -11.74 -8.18 12.33
N ILE A 147 -11.25 -8.95 11.38
CA ILE A 147 -10.27 -8.49 10.39
C ILE A 147 -10.89 -7.40 9.49
N ALA A 148 -12.10 -7.64 9.00
CA ALA A 148 -12.81 -6.69 8.16
C ALA A 148 -13.09 -5.37 8.90
N THR A 149 -13.46 -5.43 10.18
CA THR A 149 -13.67 -4.26 11.03
C THR A 149 -12.38 -3.46 11.19
N ILE A 150 -11.25 -4.12 11.43
CA ILE A 150 -9.94 -3.44 11.53
C ILE A 150 -9.58 -2.78 10.21
N SER A 151 -9.74 -3.47 9.09
CA SER A 151 -9.46 -2.93 7.75
C SER A 151 -10.38 -1.76 7.38
N ALA A 152 -11.59 -1.76 7.93
CA ALA A 152 -12.56 -0.66 7.80
C ALA A 152 -12.36 0.48 8.84
N ASN A 153 -11.18 0.63 9.43
CA ASN A 153 -10.88 1.63 10.46
C ASN A 153 -11.76 1.54 11.74
N GLY A 154 -12.19 0.36 12.11
CA GLY A 154 -13.02 0.11 13.27
C GLY A 154 -14.53 0.25 13.04
N ASP A 155 -14.96 0.32 11.78
CA ASP A 155 -16.39 0.34 11.43
C ASP A 155 -16.97 -1.08 11.49
N GLU A 156 -17.68 -1.38 12.58
CA GLU A 156 -18.30 -2.68 12.79
C GLU A 156 -19.44 -2.98 11.79
N VAL A 157 -20.11 -1.95 11.27
CA VAL A 157 -21.20 -2.14 10.31
C VAL A 157 -20.62 -2.66 8.99
N ILE A 158 -19.55 -2.03 8.53
CA ILE A 158 -18.83 -2.48 7.34
C ILE A 158 -18.21 -3.87 7.58
N GLY A 159 -17.59 -4.08 8.75
CA GLY A 159 -16.99 -5.37 9.12
C GLY A 159 -17.97 -6.53 9.02
N LYS A 160 -19.17 -6.38 9.61
CA LYS A 160 -20.26 -7.38 9.54
C LYS A 160 -20.76 -7.61 8.12
N LEU A 161 -20.87 -6.55 7.33
CA LEU A 161 -21.35 -6.64 5.95
C LEU A 161 -20.34 -7.42 5.09
N ILE A 162 -19.05 -7.14 5.25
CA ILE A 162 -17.99 -7.88 4.55
C ILE A 162 -17.94 -9.35 4.98
N ALA A 163 -18.03 -9.63 6.29
CA ALA A 163 -18.05 -11.00 6.78
C ALA A 163 -19.22 -11.79 6.19
N LYS A 164 -20.41 -11.17 6.11
CA LYS A 164 -21.57 -11.74 5.45
C LYS A 164 -21.35 -11.95 3.95
N ALA A 165 -20.69 -11.00 3.27
CA ALA A 165 -20.36 -11.14 1.86
C ALA A 165 -19.42 -12.32 1.60
N VAL A 166 -18.40 -12.50 2.46
CA VAL A 166 -17.45 -13.63 2.39
C VAL A 166 -18.17 -14.96 2.61
N ASP A 167 -19.10 -15.02 3.56
CA ASP A 167 -19.90 -16.23 3.83
C ASP A 167 -20.78 -16.61 2.64
N LEU A 168 -21.42 -15.62 2.01
CA LEU A 168 -22.29 -15.84 0.85
C LEU A 168 -21.50 -16.17 -0.43
N ALA A 169 -20.37 -15.49 -0.65
CA ALA A 169 -19.54 -15.71 -1.82
C ALA A 169 -18.78 -17.04 -1.76
N GLY A 170 -18.49 -17.52 -0.55
CA GLY A 170 -17.69 -18.72 -0.34
C GLY A 170 -16.21 -18.49 -0.68
N LYS A 171 -15.43 -19.58 -0.66
CA LYS A 171 -13.95 -19.51 -0.82
C LYS A 171 -13.48 -19.05 -2.20
N ASP A 172 -14.28 -19.29 -3.22
CA ASP A 172 -13.95 -19.04 -4.63
C ASP A 172 -14.73 -17.83 -5.20
N GLY A 173 -15.55 -17.18 -4.37
CA GLY A 173 -16.37 -16.04 -4.78
C GLY A 173 -15.56 -14.74 -4.81
N ALA A 174 -15.80 -13.91 -5.82
CA ALA A 174 -15.24 -12.56 -5.90
C ALA A 174 -16.14 -11.57 -5.16
N ILE A 175 -15.50 -10.69 -4.35
CA ILE A 175 -16.18 -9.60 -3.65
C ILE A 175 -15.68 -8.30 -4.25
N GLN A 176 -16.62 -7.47 -4.69
CA GLN A 176 -16.32 -6.15 -5.25
C GLN A 176 -17.01 -5.07 -4.41
N ILE A 177 -16.29 -4.00 -4.12
CA ILE A 177 -16.79 -2.85 -3.37
C ILE A 177 -16.93 -1.69 -4.34
N GLU A 178 -18.13 -1.09 -4.41
CA GLU A 178 -18.42 0.04 -5.28
C GLU A 178 -19.10 1.16 -4.49
N GLU A 179 -18.92 2.40 -4.95
CA GLU A 179 -19.70 3.52 -4.42
C GLU A 179 -21.16 3.38 -4.83
N ALA A 180 -22.04 3.30 -3.82
CA ALA A 180 -23.49 3.27 -4.07
C ALA A 180 -23.99 4.65 -4.52
N ARG A 181 -25.00 4.65 -5.39
CA ARG A 181 -25.74 5.87 -5.75
C ARG A 181 -26.86 6.19 -4.73
N SER A 182 -27.07 5.31 -3.77
CA SER A 182 -28.05 5.41 -2.68
C SER A 182 -27.39 5.85 -1.38
N VAL A 183 -28.19 6.31 -0.43
CA VAL A 183 -27.73 6.68 0.93
C VAL A 183 -27.44 5.44 1.78
N GLU A 184 -28.04 4.31 1.44
CA GLU A 184 -27.93 3.07 2.19
C GLU A 184 -26.86 2.15 1.60
N THR A 185 -26.06 1.55 2.48
CA THR A 185 -25.10 0.52 2.10
C THR A 185 -25.85 -0.81 1.94
N SER A 186 -25.72 -1.44 0.77
CA SER A 186 -26.38 -2.72 0.45
C SER A 186 -25.37 -3.78 0.07
N LEU A 187 -25.76 -5.02 0.18
CA LEU A 187 -25.04 -6.19 -0.29
C LEU A 187 -25.88 -6.90 -1.35
N ASP A 188 -25.38 -6.92 -2.57
CA ASP A 188 -26.03 -7.61 -3.69
C ASP A 188 -25.23 -8.86 -4.06
N VAL A 189 -25.93 -9.98 -4.22
CA VAL A 189 -25.33 -11.25 -4.67
C VAL A 189 -25.71 -11.48 -6.11
N VAL A 190 -24.71 -11.68 -6.96
CA VAL A 190 -24.89 -11.97 -8.39
C VAL A 190 -24.37 -13.36 -8.68
N GLU A 191 -25.21 -14.20 -9.24
CA GLU A 191 -24.79 -15.52 -9.73
C GLU A 191 -24.23 -15.37 -11.14
N GLY A 192 -22.92 -15.65 -11.31
CA GLY A 192 -22.24 -15.57 -12.60
C GLY A 192 -20.95 -14.77 -12.54
N PHE A 193 -20.52 -14.26 -13.69
CA PHE A 193 -19.32 -13.44 -13.83
C PHE A 193 -19.69 -11.98 -14.10
N ARG A 194 -19.02 -11.07 -13.41
CA ARG A 194 -19.08 -9.64 -13.68
C ARG A 194 -17.79 -9.19 -14.35
N PHE A 195 -17.91 -8.46 -15.44
CA PHE A 195 -16.76 -7.86 -16.15
C PHE A 195 -16.72 -6.36 -15.87
N ASP A 196 -15.55 -5.85 -15.51
CA ASP A 196 -15.35 -4.42 -15.20
C ASP A 196 -15.40 -3.54 -16.44
N SER A 197 -15.26 -4.12 -17.63
CA SER A 197 -15.28 -3.42 -18.90
C SER A 197 -16.56 -3.75 -19.68
N GLY A 198 -17.30 -2.70 -20.04
CA GLY A 198 -18.43 -2.83 -20.93
C GLY A 198 -17.98 -2.96 -22.40
N PHE A 199 -18.89 -2.63 -23.32
CA PHE A 199 -18.62 -2.67 -24.75
C PHE A 199 -17.60 -1.60 -25.18
N LEU A 200 -16.73 -1.93 -26.13
CA LEU A 200 -15.74 -1.01 -26.70
C LEU A 200 -16.36 0.15 -27.50
N SER A 201 -17.59 -0.01 -27.98
CA SER A 201 -18.32 1.00 -28.71
C SER A 201 -19.82 0.82 -28.55
N PRO A 202 -20.61 1.93 -28.43
CA PRO A 202 -22.07 1.86 -28.42
C PRO A 202 -22.70 1.10 -29.60
N LYS A 203 -21.95 0.93 -30.70
CA LYS A 203 -22.38 0.17 -31.87
C LYS A 203 -22.49 -1.35 -31.65
N PHE A 204 -21.96 -1.85 -30.53
CA PHE A 204 -22.10 -3.27 -30.16
C PHE A 204 -23.33 -3.55 -29.30
N ILE A 205 -24.15 -2.53 -29.01
CA ILE A 205 -25.44 -2.71 -28.34
C ILE A 205 -26.47 -3.05 -29.44
N THR A 206 -27.00 -4.26 -29.39
CA THR A 206 -28.10 -4.71 -30.26
C THR A 206 -29.43 -4.53 -29.54
#